data_5020341869aec7f29f6719ae4f61ec7b
#
_entry.id   5020341869aec7f29f6719ae4f61ec7b
#
_cell.length_a   1.000
_cell.length_b   1.000
_cell.length_c   1.000
_cell.angle_alpha   90.00
_cell.angle_beta   90.00
_cell.angle_gamma   90.00
#
_symmetry.space_group_name_H-M   'P 1'
#
loop_
_entity.id
_entity.type
_entity.pdbx_description
1 polymer ?
#
loop_
_entity_poly.entity_id
_entity_poly.type
_entity_poly.pdbx_seq_one_letter_code
_entity_poly.pdbx_strand_id
1 'polypeptide(L)'
;ALEVDGVFDDCQEMVKTAFLDEEITKKLTSANSINVARWLPQMFYFFFAYKELHKQHKDLVFSVPSGNFGNICAGVMAQKLGLPIKHFVASTNINDTVPNYLINGIYSPKTSKATISNAMDVGNPSNFIRIQELFNNDLKALKNSFSSYSFSDDETREKMQEIYNTSGYVT
;
A
#
# COMPACT_ATOMS: atom_id res chain seq x y z
N ALA A 1 18.07 17.87 -6.04
CA ALA A 1 17.73 16.87 -5.01
C ALA A 1 18.45 17.25 -3.72
N LEU A 2 17.82 17.03 -2.60
CA LEU A 2 18.40 17.21 -1.26
C LEU A 2 18.44 15.82 -0.59
N GLU A 3 19.56 15.51 0.03
CA GLU A 3 19.72 14.34 0.88
C GLU A 3 19.27 14.69 2.30
N VAL A 4 18.51 13.82 2.92
CA VAL A 4 18.02 13.96 4.28
C VAL A 4 18.58 12.82 5.12
N ASP A 5 19.22 13.14 6.23
CA ASP A 5 19.66 12.16 7.21
C ASP A 5 18.43 11.69 8.03
N GLY A 6 17.71 10.72 7.50
CA GLY A 6 16.45 10.25 8.06
C GLY A 6 15.84 9.13 7.23
N VAL A 7 14.62 8.75 7.58
CA VAL A 7 13.84 7.73 6.87
C VAL A 7 12.80 8.37 5.93
N PHE A 8 12.16 7.54 5.11
CA PHE A 8 11.15 8.01 4.16
C PHE A 8 9.98 8.78 4.83
N ASP A 9 9.59 8.37 6.02
CA ASP A 9 8.52 9.03 6.79
C ASP A 9 8.92 10.46 7.18
N ASP A 10 10.19 10.73 7.50
CA ASP A 10 10.68 12.08 7.80
C ASP A 10 10.59 12.98 6.56
N CYS A 11 10.98 12.47 5.41
CA CYS A 11 10.85 13.20 4.13
C CYS A 11 9.38 13.53 3.83
N GLN A 12 8.45 12.61 4.10
CA GLN A 12 7.02 12.85 3.92
C GLN A 12 6.49 13.92 4.86
N GLU A 13 6.92 13.92 6.11
CA GLU A 13 6.50 14.91 7.11
C GLU A 13 7.00 16.31 6.73
N MET A 14 8.26 16.43 6.28
CA MET A 14 8.79 17.69 5.76
C MET A 14 7.96 18.24 4.60
N VAL A 15 7.56 17.38 3.65
CA VAL A 15 6.72 17.79 2.52
C VAL A 15 5.34 18.24 2.98
N LYS A 16 4.70 17.51 3.88
CA LYS A 16 3.39 17.88 4.44
C LYS A 16 3.45 19.23 5.17
N THR A 17 4.50 19.44 5.97
CA THR A 17 4.74 20.71 6.67
C THR A 17 4.89 21.86 5.68
N ALA A 18 5.69 21.67 4.60
CA ALA A 18 5.87 22.68 3.56
C ALA A 18 4.55 23.05 2.84
N PHE A 19 3.61 22.10 2.67
CA PHE A 19 2.30 22.40 2.09
C PHE A 19 1.41 23.25 3.01
N LEU A 20 1.65 23.23 4.32
CA LEU A 20 0.90 23.98 5.31
C LEU A 20 1.56 25.31 5.69
N ASP A 21 2.77 25.57 5.21
CA ASP A 21 3.54 26.77 5.51
C ASP A 21 3.02 27.97 4.72
N GLU A 22 2.45 28.96 5.43
CA GLU A 22 1.89 30.17 4.85
C GLU A 22 2.94 31.11 4.26
N GLU A 23 4.22 30.98 4.65
CA GLU A 23 5.32 31.76 4.09
C GLU A 23 5.70 31.30 2.68
N ILE A 24 5.33 30.07 2.31
CA ILE A 24 5.58 29.51 0.98
C ILE A 24 4.49 29.99 0.01
N THR A 25 4.76 31.10 -0.68
CA THR A 25 3.82 31.71 -1.64
C THR A 25 3.70 30.99 -2.97
N LYS A 26 4.62 30.07 -3.28
CA LYS A 26 4.62 29.31 -4.55
C LYS A 26 3.60 28.18 -4.51
N LYS A 27 2.97 27.91 -5.66
CA LYS A 27 2.12 26.71 -5.81
C LYS A 27 2.99 25.47 -5.74
N LEU A 28 2.80 24.69 -4.68
CA LEU A 28 3.48 23.42 -4.49
C LEU A 28 2.68 22.27 -5.12
N THR A 29 3.40 21.27 -5.59
CA THR A 29 2.85 19.97 -5.95
C THR A 29 3.79 18.88 -5.50
N SER A 30 3.29 17.66 -5.35
CA SER A 30 4.08 16.51 -4.95
C SER A 30 3.92 15.38 -5.96
N ALA A 31 5.05 14.79 -6.38
CA ALA A 31 5.07 13.56 -7.16
C ALA A 31 4.97 12.29 -6.30
N ASN A 32 4.79 12.43 -5.01
CA ASN A 32 4.64 11.34 -4.05
C ASN A 32 3.19 10.78 -4.01
N SER A 33 3.02 9.58 -3.50
CA SER A 33 1.73 8.91 -3.31
C SER A 33 0.80 9.57 -2.29
N ILE A 34 1.29 10.56 -1.51
CA ILE A 34 0.41 11.44 -0.71
C ILE A 34 -0.52 12.29 -1.59
N ASN A 35 -0.10 12.57 -2.83
CA ASN A 35 -0.92 13.27 -3.80
C ASN A 35 -1.91 12.30 -4.45
N VAL A 36 -3.19 12.53 -4.26
CA VAL A 36 -4.28 11.71 -4.81
C VAL A 36 -4.21 11.57 -6.34
N ALA A 37 -3.72 12.60 -7.05
CA ALA A 37 -3.52 12.56 -8.49
C ALA A 37 -2.49 11.50 -8.94
N ARG A 38 -1.65 10.99 -8.03
CA ARG A 38 -0.69 9.92 -8.31
C ARG A 38 -1.32 8.53 -8.23
N TRP A 39 -2.22 8.28 -7.29
CA TRP A 39 -2.80 6.96 -7.14
C TRP A 39 -4.17 6.80 -7.84
N LEU A 40 -4.92 7.87 -8.10
CA LEU A 40 -6.16 7.75 -8.85
C LEU A 40 -5.99 7.05 -10.22
N PRO A 41 -5.00 7.39 -11.06
CA PRO A 41 -4.78 6.67 -12.31
C PRO A 41 -4.43 5.20 -12.12
N GLN A 42 -3.88 4.81 -10.95
CA GLN A 42 -3.57 3.41 -10.65
C GLN A 42 -4.84 2.55 -10.54
N MET A 43 -6.01 3.13 -10.35
CA MET A 43 -7.28 2.39 -10.41
C MET A 43 -7.45 1.67 -11.74
N PHE A 44 -6.95 2.24 -12.84
CA PHE A 44 -7.10 1.65 -14.18
C PHE A 44 -6.42 0.30 -14.32
N TYR A 45 -5.37 0.02 -13.56
CA TYR A 45 -4.75 -1.33 -13.55
C TYR A 45 -5.75 -2.40 -13.12
N PHE A 46 -6.56 -2.12 -12.12
CA PHE A 46 -7.60 -3.02 -11.63
C PHE A 46 -8.74 -3.18 -12.63
N PHE A 47 -9.15 -2.10 -13.31
CA PHE A 47 -10.14 -2.16 -14.38
C PHE A 47 -9.64 -2.97 -15.57
N PHE A 48 -8.38 -2.80 -15.99
CA PHE A 48 -7.81 -3.57 -17.08
C PHE A 48 -7.68 -5.04 -16.70
N ALA A 49 -7.17 -5.36 -15.51
CA ALA A 49 -7.09 -6.73 -15.04
C ALA A 49 -8.48 -7.38 -14.97
N TYR A 50 -9.47 -6.67 -14.44
CA TYR A 50 -10.85 -7.16 -14.40
C TYR A 50 -11.39 -7.40 -15.82
N LYS A 51 -11.18 -6.48 -16.76
CA LYS A 51 -11.62 -6.62 -18.15
C LYS A 51 -11.09 -7.91 -18.78
N GLU A 52 -9.86 -8.27 -18.53
CA GLU A 52 -9.24 -9.48 -19.11
C GLU A 52 -9.72 -10.76 -18.40
N LEU A 53 -9.90 -10.73 -17.09
CA LEU A 53 -10.10 -11.92 -16.27
C LEU A 53 -11.56 -12.25 -15.97
N HIS A 54 -12.49 -11.28 -15.99
CA HIS A 54 -13.88 -11.46 -15.54
C HIS A 54 -14.67 -12.53 -16.31
N LYS A 55 -14.31 -12.79 -17.57
CA LYS A 55 -14.96 -13.82 -18.38
C LYS A 55 -14.59 -15.24 -17.95
N GLN A 56 -13.42 -15.39 -17.35
CA GLN A 56 -12.86 -16.70 -16.92
C GLN A 56 -13.05 -16.95 -15.44
N HIS A 57 -13.12 -15.87 -14.63
CA HIS A 57 -13.15 -15.92 -13.17
C HIS A 57 -14.22 -14.99 -12.63
N LYS A 58 -15.09 -15.53 -11.77
CA LYS A 58 -16.17 -14.74 -11.13
C LYS A 58 -15.69 -13.96 -9.91
N ASP A 59 -14.73 -14.51 -9.18
CA ASP A 59 -14.24 -13.99 -7.91
C ASP A 59 -12.78 -13.56 -8.04
N LEU A 60 -12.53 -12.29 -8.33
CA LEU A 60 -11.17 -11.77 -8.42
C LEU A 60 -10.64 -11.36 -7.05
N VAL A 61 -9.48 -11.87 -6.72
CA VAL A 61 -8.68 -11.49 -5.54
C VAL A 61 -7.38 -10.86 -6.05
N PHE A 62 -7.05 -9.68 -5.54
CA PHE A 62 -5.80 -9.02 -5.87
C PHE A 62 -4.82 -9.10 -4.71
N SER A 63 -3.66 -9.71 -4.96
CA SER A 63 -2.51 -9.66 -4.05
C SER A 63 -1.59 -8.51 -4.47
N VAL A 64 -1.34 -7.59 -3.55
CA VAL A 64 -0.64 -6.35 -3.85
C VAL A 64 0.44 -6.11 -2.80
N PRO A 65 1.75 -6.18 -3.17
CA PRO A 65 2.82 -5.74 -2.28
C PRO A 65 2.63 -4.27 -1.92
N SER A 66 2.66 -3.95 -0.64
CA SER A 66 2.26 -2.65 -0.13
C SER A 66 3.20 -2.12 0.95
N GLY A 67 3.83 -0.97 0.71
CA GLY A 67 4.55 -0.18 1.71
C GLY A 67 3.68 0.99 2.16
N ASN A 68 3.52 1.99 1.30
CA ASN A 68 2.68 3.17 1.60
C ASN A 68 1.19 2.99 1.22
N PHE A 69 0.78 1.82 0.75
CA PHE A 69 -0.61 1.45 0.43
C PHE A 69 -1.30 2.30 -0.66
N GLY A 70 -0.58 3.10 -1.43
CA GLY A 70 -1.16 3.92 -2.51
C GLY A 70 -1.77 3.08 -3.63
N ASN A 71 -1.05 2.04 -4.06
CA ASN A 71 -1.45 1.11 -5.10
C ASN A 71 -2.75 0.35 -4.74
N ILE A 72 -2.79 -0.26 -3.55
CA ILE A 72 -3.95 -1.03 -3.10
C ILE A 72 -5.12 -0.11 -2.72
N CYS A 73 -4.86 1.12 -2.23
CA CYS A 73 -5.87 2.14 -2.01
C CYS A 73 -6.62 2.47 -3.30
N ALA A 74 -5.90 2.58 -4.43
CA ALA A 74 -6.51 2.77 -5.74
C ALA A 74 -7.44 1.60 -6.13
N GLY A 75 -7.04 0.36 -5.83
CA GLY A 75 -7.88 -0.82 -6.04
C GLY A 75 -9.14 -0.83 -5.17
N VAL A 76 -9.00 -0.48 -3.90
CA VAL A 76 -10.15 -0.34 -2.98
C VAL A 76 -11.10 0.76 -3.44
N MET A 77 -10.58 1.88 -3.93
CA MET A 77 -11.41 2.94 -4.53
C MET A 77 -12.16 2.41 -5.75
N ALA A 78 -11.51 1.67 -6.64
CA ALA A 78 -12.17 1.05 -7.79
C ALA A 78 -13.31 0.09 -7.35
N GLN A 79 -13.10 -0.70 -6.30
CA GLN A 79 -14.13 -1.56 -5.70
C GLN A 79 -15.31 -0.74 -5.17
N LYS A 80 -15.05 0.36 -4.47
CA LYS A 80 -16.10 1.27 -3.95
C LYS A 80 -16.88 1.97 -5.07
N LEU A 81 -16.25 2.17 -6.23
CA LEU A 81 -16.91 2.68 -7.43
C LEU A 81 -17.70 1.61 -8.20
N GLY A 82 -17.71 0.37 -7.72
CA GLY A 82 -18.53 -0.70 -8.29
C GLY A 82 -17.75 -1.76 -9.08
N LEU A 83 -16.42 -1.69 -9.14
CA LEU A 83 -15.64 -2.78 -9.75
C LEU A 83 -15.75 -4.04 -8.87
N PRO A 84 -16.26 -5.19 -9.38
CA PRO A 84 -16.57 -6.35 -8.56
C PRO A 84 -15.30 -7.15 -8.22
N ILE A 85 -14.54 -6.63 -7.28
CA ILE A 85 -13.37 -7.29 -6.70
C ILE A 85 -13.81 -7.93 -5.39
N LYS A 86 -13.53 -9.21 -5.22
CA LYS A 86 -13.95 -9.97 -4.03
C LYS A 86 -13.11 -9.60 -2.81
N HIS A 87 -11.79 -9.57 -2.96
CA HIS A 87 -10.88 -9.40 -1.83
C HIS A 87 -9.54 -8.81 -2.26
N PHE A 88 -8.91 -8.08 -1.35
CA PHE A 88 -7.55 -7.60 -1.46
C PHE A 88 -6.65 -8.26 -0.42
N VAL A 89 -5.46 -8.66 -0.83
CA VAL A 89 -4.41 -9.17 0.04
C VAL A 89 -3.22 -8.23 -0.05
N ALA A 90 -2.92 -7.52 1.02
CA ALA A 90 -1.71 -6.70 1.10
C ALA A 90 -0.58 -7.51 1.75
N SER A 91 0.56 -7.57 1.09
CA SER A 91 1.80 -8.11 1.69
C SER A 91 2.75 -6.98 2.03
N THR A 92 3.29 -6.98 3.25
CA THR A 92 4.30 -6.05 3.71
C THR A 92 5.58 -6.79 4.09
N ASN A 93 6.68 -6.08 4.19
CA ASN A 93 7.86 -6.58 4.90
C ASN A 93 7.62 -6.52 6.42
N ILE A 94 8.68 -6.57 7.23
CA ILE A 94 8.57 -6.53 8.70
C ILE A 94 8.04 -5.20 9.26
N ASN A 95 7.80 -4.19 8.41
CA ASN A 95 7.11 -2.97 8.78
C ASN A 95 5.59 -3.22 8.80
N ASP A 96 5.14 -3.85 9.85
CA ASP A 96 3.89 -4.60 10.01
C ASP A 96 2.72 -3.78 10.61
N THR A 97 2.75 -2.47 10.51
CA THR A 97 1.72 -1.58 11.11
C THR A 97 0.30 -1.97 10.71
N VAL A 98 0.06 -2.23 9.42
CA VAL A 98 -1.28 -2.61 8.92
C VAL A 98 -1.67 -4.05 9.26
N PRO A 99 -0.81 -5.08 9.09
CA PRO A 99 -1.10 -6.42 9.59
C PRO A 99 -1.52 -6.43 11.07
N ASN A 100 -0.77 -5.73 11.93
CA ASN A 100 -1.08 -5.64 13.35
C ASN A 100 -2.41 -4.93 13.63
N TYR A 101 -2.69 -3.82 12.92
CA TYR A 101 -3.98 -3.14 13.02
C TYR A 101 -5.15 -4.09 12.69
N LEU A 102 -5.03 -4.89 11.63
CA LEU A 102 -6.07 -5.83 11.27
C LEU A 102 -6.26 -6.93 12.34
N ILE A 103 -5.22 -7.28 13.10
CA ILE A 103 -5.30 -8.28 14.17
C ILE A 103 -6.00 -7.69 15.40
N ASN A 104 -5.49 -6.57 15.92
CA ASN A 104 -5.82 -6.03 17.25
C ASN A 104 -6.74 -4.80 17.25
N GLY A 105 -6.97 -4.17 16.08
CA GLY A 105 -7.80 -2.97 15.95
C GLY A 105 -7.11 -1.66 16.38
N ILE A 106 -5.82 -1.70 16.72
CA ILE A 106 -5.07 -0.53 17.19
C ILE A 106 -4.08 -0.11 16.12
N TYR A 107 -4.29 1.08 15.53
CA TYR A 107 -3.36 1.65 14.56
C TYR A 107 -2.19 2.31 15.31
N SER A 108 -1.03 1.66 15.29
CA SER A 108 0.17 2.08 16.01
C SER A 108 1.38 2.09 15.08
N PRO A 109 1.63 3.19 14.35
CA PRO A 109 2.82 3.36 13.54
C PRO A 109 4.10 3.23 14.35
N LYS A 110 5.13 2.69 13.69
CA LYS A 110 6.47 2.50 14.28
C LYS A 110 7.51 3.12 13.35
N THR A 111 8.69 3.40 13.89
CA THR A 111 9.84 3.73 13.05
C THR A 111 10.12 2.57 12.08
N SER A 112 10.29 2.88 10.81
CA SER A 112 10.55 1.87 9.78
C SER A 112 11.90 1.18 10.01
N LYS A 113 11.95 -0.09 9.66
CA LYS A 113 13.16 -0.91 9.68
C LYS A 113 13.61 -1.20 8.26
N ALA A 114 14.91 -1.10 8.00
CA ALA A 114 15.49 -1.42 6.72
C ALA A 114 15.37 -2.91 6.40
N THR A 115 14.99 -3.24 5.16
CA THR A 115 14.83 -4.60 4.64
C THR A 115 15.39 -4.75 3.24
N ILE A 116 15.46 -5.97 2.71
CA ILE A 116 15.79 -6.20 1.29
C ILE A 116 14.75 -5.63 0.34
N SER A 117 13.52 -5.44 0.80
CA SER A 117 12.41 -4.81 0.06
C SER A 117 12.33 -3.32 0.40
N ASN A 118 13.44 -2.60 0.27
CA ASN A 118 13.62 -1.24 0.80
C ASN A 118 12.57 -0.22 0.31
N ALA A 119 12.04 -0.38 -0.90
CA ALA A 119 10.96 0.46 -1.41
C ALA A 119 9.65 0.34 -0.61
N MET A 120 9.53 -0.70 0.23
CA MET A 120 8.37 -0.98 1.09
C MET A 120 8.68 -0.68 2.58
N ASP A 121 9.82 -0.07 2.91
CA ASP A 121 10.20 0.29 4.27
C ASP A 121 9.42 1.53 4.74
N VAL A 122 8.17 1.31 5.11
CA VAL A 122 7.24 2.35 5.55
C VAL A 122 6.62 1.95 6.89
N GLY A 123 6.96 2.67 7.94
CA GLY A 123 6.44 2.45 9.29
C GLY A 123 5.08 3.10 9.55
N ASN A 124 4.77 4.18 8.80
CA ASN A 124 3.52 4.93 8.89
C ASN A 124 2.89 5.13 7.49
N PRO A 125 2.19 4.13 6.95
CA PRO A 125 1.64 4.18 5.60
C PRO A 125 0.54 5.23 5.44
N SER A 126 0.87 6.36 4.82
CA SER A 126 0.01 7.54 4.69
C SER A 126 -1.28 7.31 3.89
N ASN A 127 -1.33 6.30 3.04
CA ASN A 127 -2.54 5.96 2.29
C ASN A 127 -3.46 4.98 3.01
N PHE A 128 -3.01 4.34 4.09
CA PHE A 128 -3.86 3.40 4.81
C PHE A 128 -5.03 4.11 5.53
N ILE A 129 -4.82 5.33 6.02
CA ILE A 129 -5.89 6.16 6.59
C ILE A 129 -7.02 6.36 5.56
N ARG A 130 -6.69 6.54 4.28
CA ARG A 130 -7.69 6.66 3.21
C ARG A 130 -8.49 5.37 3.02
N ILE A 131 -7.83 4.21 3.15
CA ILE A 131 -8.53 2.91 3.12
C ILE A 131 -9.49 2.81 4.31
N GLN A 132 -9.06 3.19 5.50
CA GLN A 132 -9.94 3.21 6.68
C GLN A 132 -11.17 4.09 6.46
N GLU A 133 -11.00 5.30 5.91
CA GLU A 133 -12.09 6.22 5.56
C GLU A 133 -13.06 5.62 4.53
N LEU A 134 -12.55 4.92 3.50
CA LEU A 134 -13.39 4.25 2.50
C LEU A 134 -14.28 3.15 3.10
N PHE A 135 -13.96 2.67 4.29
CA PHE A 135 -14.75 1.73 5.07
C PHE A 135 -15.42 2.38 6.29
N ASN A 136 -15.49 3.74 6.35
CA ASN A 136 -16.06 4.50 7.47
C ASN A 136 -15.44 4.12 8.82
N ASN A 137 -14.16 3.80 8.84
CA ASN A 137 -13.41 3.32 10.01
C ASN A 137 -14.01 2.05 10.66
N ASP A 138 -14.82 1.29 9.92
CA ASP A 138 -15.36 0.00 10.36
C ASP A 138 -14.36 -1.12 10.04
N LEU A 139 -13.64 -1.55 11.07
CA LEU A 139 -12.66 -2.64 10.97
C LEU A 139 -13.30 -3.97 10.49
N LYS A 140 -14.53 -4.25 10.90
CA LYS A 140 -15.22 -5.47 10.49
C LYS A 140 -15.56 -5.45 9.00
N ALA A 141 -16.07 -4.32 8.53
CA ALA A 141 -16.33 -4.12 7.11
C ALA A 141 -15.04 -4.20 6.27
N LEU A 142 -13.95 -3.59 6.75
CA LEU A 142 -12.64 -3.67 6.11
C LEU A 142 -12.16 -5.13 6.01
N LYS A 143 -12.17 -5.89 7.09
CA LYS A 143 -11.71 -7.29 7.13
C LYS A 143 -12.52 -8.23 6.23
N ASN A 144 -13.74 -7.90 5.87
CA ASN A 144 -14.55 -8.70 4.95
C ASN A 144 -13.99 -8.72 3.52
N SER A 145 -13.29 -7.67 3.10
CA SER A 145 -12.75 -7.54 1.74
C SER A 145 -11.26 -7.24 1.68
N PHE A 146 -10.58 -7.24 2.82
CA PHE A 146 -9.18 -6.89 2.91
C PHE A 146 -8.45 -7.69 3.99
N SER A 147 -7.30 -8.23 3.64
CA SER A 147 -6.35 -8.87 4.57
C SER A 147 -4.95 -8.37 4.34
N SER A 148 -4.10 -8.48 5.34
CA SER A 148 -2.69 -8.10 5.23
C SER A 148 -1.80 -9.04 6.02
N TYR A 149 -0.63 -9.33 5.48
CA TYR A 149 0.37 -10.21 6.04
C TYR A 149 1.75 -9.57 5.95
N SER A 150 2.60 -9.82 6.93
CA SER A 150 4.00 -9.39 6.92
C SER A 150 4.94 -10.57 6.76
N PHE A 151 6.05 -10.34 6.07
CA PHE A 151 7.07 -11.33 5.78
C PHE A 151 8.45 -10.79 6.14
N SER A 152 9.28 -11.63 6.71
CA SER A 152 10.68 -11.34 6.99
C SER A 152 11.53 -11.42 5.71
N ASP A 153 12.75 -10.90 5.78
CA ASP A 153 13.72 -11.01 4.70
C ASP A 153 14.09 -12.48 4.41
N ASP A 154 14.13 -13.31 5.44
CA ASP A 154 14.47 -14.73 5.27
C ASP A 154 13.33 -15.49 4.57
N GLU A 155 12.08 -15.29 5.00
CA GLU A 155 10.92 -15.85 4.32
C GLU A 155 10.82 -15.38 2.86
N THR A 156 11.16 -14.12 2.61
CA THR A 156 11.19 -13.56 1.25
C THR A 156 12.25 -14.25 0.40
N ARG A 157 13.49 -14.38 0.90
CA ARG A 157 14.57 -15.09 0.17
C ARG A 157 14.24 -16.55 -0.09
N GLU A 158 13.70 -17.24 0.91
CA GLU A 158 13.28 -18.63 0.78
C GLU A 158 12.21 -18.79 -0.31
N LYS A 159 11.22 -17.92 -0.31
CA LYS A 159 10.15 -17.97 -1.31
C LYS A 159 10.64 -17.62 -2.71
N MET A 160 11.53 -16.65 -2.85
CA MET A 160 12.18 -16.32 -4.13
C MET A 160 12.95 -17.53 -4.68
N GLN A 161 13.70 -18.22 -3.84
CA GLN A 161 14.45 -19.41 -4.24
C GLN A 161 13.54 -20.57 -4.63
N GLU A 162 12.44 -20.79 -3.89
CA GLU A 162 11.42 -21.79 -4.22
C GLU A 162 10.80 -21.52 -5.59
N ILE A 163 10.37 -20.26 -5.84
CA ILE A 163 9.77 -19.85 -7.10
C ILE A 163 10.76 -20.06 -8.27
N TYR A 164 12.01 -19.65 -8.08
CA TYR A 164 13.04 -19.87 -9.10
C TYR A 164 13.25 -21.35 -9.40
N ASN A 165 13.36 -22.18 -8.37
CA ASN A 165 13.60 -23.62 -8.52
C ASN A 165 12.41 -24.35 -9.20
N THR A 166 11.19 -23.87 -8.98
CA THR A 166 9.97 -24.55 -9.47
C THR A 166 9.48 -24.02 -10.83
N SER A 167 9.71 -22.75 -11.13
CA SER A 167 9.15 -22.09 -12.31
C SER A 167 10.20 -21.46 -13.24
N GLY A 168 11.44 -21.27 -12.77
CA GLY A 168 12.48 -20.52 -13.47
C GLY A 168 12.25 -18.99 -13.48
N TYR A 169 11.19 -18.48 -12.83
CA TYR A 169 10.98 -17.05 -12.70
C TYR A 169 12.01 -16.41 -11.77
N VAL A 170 12.57 -15.28 -12.19
CA VAL A 170 13.38 -14.38 -11.36
C VAL A 170 12.45 -13.30 -10.84
N THR A 171 12.31 -13.23 -9.52
CA THR A 171 11.43 -12.28 -8.83
C THR A 171 12.25 -11.24 -8.08
#